data_b393e680f1fbc2932d165160b28d1e8a
#
_entry.id   b393e680f1fbc2932d165160b28d1e8a
#
_cell.length_a   1.000
_cell.length_b   1.000
_cell.length_c   1.000
_cell.angle_alpha   90.00
_cell.angle_beta   90.00
_cell.angle_gamma   90.00
#
_symmetry.space_group_name_H-M   'P 1'
#
loop_
_entity.id
_entity.type
_entity.pdbx_description
1 polymer ?
#
loop_
_entity_poly.entity_id
_entity_poly.type
_entity_poly.pdbx_seq_one_letter_code
_entity_poly.pdbx_strand_id
1 'polypeptide(L)'
;MRSTIREAKVLKRKLTKRFFTVISMCLGIIATAAIASEDERFAAAKSRLEAGLSAMVGSTITIDRVSATQSDDLIEVAIVDGPVLYATRDGNFLLLNGDLLKVTASSVSNLSEERRITDRLALIGDLDTNDMIVFSTLDPPKAHITVFTDITCGFCRKLHLEMDDFNRRGIEVRYLAFPRGGMASQGAKQLATAWCARNREATLTSLKSGVEIPLNDCEGNPVAEHYALGTRLGVRGTPAIVTSDGQMVPGYRSASDIASLLDIE
;
A
#
# COMPACT_ATOMS: atom_id res chain seq x y z
N MET A 1 -32.00 66.72 59.22
CA MET A 1 -31.03 65.64 59.22
C MET A 1 -31.63 64.20 59.03
N ARG A 2 -32.95 64.00 58.88
CA ARG A 2 -33.58 62.68 58.66
C ARG A 2 -34.01 62.38 57.17
N SER A 3 -33.96 63.39 56.27
CA SER A 3 -34.35 63.25 54.89
C SER A 3 -33.26 62.67 53.96
N THR A 4 -32.00 63.03 54.21
CA THR A 4 -30.86 62.65 53.38
C THR A 4 -30.43 61.15 53.49
N ILE A 5 -30.72 60.52 54.62
CA ILE A 5 -30.39 59.08 54.85
C ILE A 5 -31.37 58.15 54.16
N ARG A 6 -32.62 58.59 53.89
CA ARG A 6 -33.65 57.78 53.21
C ARG A 6 -33.44 57.68 51.71
N GLU A 7 -32.94 58.74 51.07
CA GLU A 7 -32.61 58.75 49.62
C GLU A 7 -31.37 57.92 49.29
N ALA A 8 -30.34 57.95 50.17
CA ALA A 8 -29.16 57.14 49.99
C ALA A 8 -29.41 55.64 50.08
N LYS A 9 -30.36 55.21 50.92
CA LYS A 9 -30.76 53.79 50.99
C LYS A 9 -31.60 53.29 49.81
N VAL A 10 -32.40 54.15 49.21
CA VAL A 10 -33.23 53.80 48.00
C VAL A 10 -32.30 53.77 46.77
N LEU A 11 -31.33 54.67 46.69
CA LEU A 11 -30.38 54.64 45.58
C LEU A 11 -29.44 53.45 45.60
N LYS A 12 -28.93 53.05 46.78
CA LYS A 12 -28.11 51.81 46.93
C LYS A 12 -28.91 50.56 46.57
N ARG A 13 -30.20 50.50 46.90
CA ARG A 13 -31.04 49.34 46.61
C ARG A 13 -31.42 49.22 45.12
N LYS A 14 -31.46 50.32 44.36
CA LYS A 14 -31.68 50.31 42.93
C LYS A 14 -30.42 50.00 42.15
N LEU A 15 -29.24 50.44 42.62
CA LEU A 15 -27.94 50.07 41.99
C LEU A 15 -27.58 48.58 42.16
N THR A 16 -27.82 48.02 43.38
CA THR A 16 -27.53 46.57 43.61
C THR A 16 -28.49 45.68 42.82
N LYS A 17 -29.77 46.04 42.63
CA LYS A 17 -30.66 45.24 41.78
C LYS A 17 -30.33 45.29 40.29
N ARG A 18 -29.81 46.40 39.78
CA ARG A 18 -29.38 46.52 38.37
C ARG A 18 -28.06 45.81 38.13
N PHE A 19 -27.14 45.81 39.09
CA PHE A 19 -25.87 45.05 38.97
C PHE A 19 -26.06 43.53 39.01
N PHE A 20 -27.00 43.03 39.83
CA PHE A 20 -27.31 41.60 39.87
C PHE A 20 -28.04 41.08 38.63
N THR A 21 -28.86 41.91 37.98
CA THR A 21 -29.59 41.53 36.75
C THR A 21 -28.70 41.51 35.52
N VAL A 22 -27.67 42.38 35.50
CA VAL A 22 -26.70 42.42 34.38
C VAL A 22 -25.66 41.28 34.49
N ILE A 23 -25.23 40.90 35.70
CA ILE A 23 -24.32 39.80 35.92
C ILE A 23 -25.02 38.43 35.68
N SER A 24 -26.30 38.31 35.99
CA SER A 24 -27.10 37.08 35.69
C SER A 24 -27.37 36.88 34.21
N MET A 25 -27.39 37.96 33.40
CA MET A 25 -27.62 37.88 31.97
C MET A 25 -26.33 37.67 31.15
N CYS A 26 -25.15 38.02 31.71
CA CYS A 26 -23.85 37.72 31.09
C CYS A 26 -23.33 36.30 31.39
N LEU A 27 -23.77 35.64 32.48
CA LEU A 27 -23.40 34.24 32.74
C LEU A 27 -24.22 33.23 31.94
N GLY A 28 -25.34 33.64 31.30
CA GLY A 28 -26.17 32.76 30.48
C GLY A 28 -25.70 32.63 28.99
N ILE A 29 -24.74 33.45 28.56
CA ILE A 29 -24.31 33.49 27.15
C ILE A 29 -22.97 32.76 26.90
N ILE A 30 -22.26 32.37 27.96
CA ILE A 30 -20.93 31.71 27.83
C ILE A 30 -21.06 30.17 27.80
N ALA A 31 -22.24 29.62 28.05
CA ALA A 31 -22.41 28.16 28.16
C ALA A 31 -22.89 27.44 26.88
N THR A 32 -23.04 28.16 25.75
CA THR A 32 -23.56 27.54 24.50
C THR A 32 -22.57 27.52 23.35
N ALA A 33 -21.29 27.85 23.56
CA ALA A 33 -20.30 27.90 22.48
C ALA A 33 -19.27 26.73 22.52
N ALA A 34 -19.49 25.71 23.33
CA ALA A 34 -18.46 24.68 23.54
C ALA A 34 -18.94 23.23 23.38
N ILE A 35 -20.06 22.99 22.72
CA ILE A 35 -20.46 21.65 22.31
C ILE A 35 -20.86 21.72 20.83
N ALA A 36 -19.90 22.03 19.97
CA ALA A 36 -19.91 21.45 18.64
C ALA A 36 -19.71 19.95 18.86
N SER A 37 -20.75 19.18 18.70
CA SER A 37 -20.82 17.78 19.09
C SER A 37 -19.73 16.97 18.41
N GLU A 38 -19.22 15.95 19.11
CA GLU A 38 -18.34 14.92 18.48
C GLU A 38 -18.95 14.45 17.15
N ASP A 39 -20.25 14.40 17.02
CA ASP A 39 -21.00 14.10 15.80
C ASP A 39 -20.68 15.05 14.63
N GLU A 40 -20.45 16.36 14.84
CA GLU A 40 -20.08 17.27 13.73
C GLU A 40 -18.64 17.03 13.22
N ARG A 41 -17.71 16.68 14.11
CA ARG A 41 -16.36 16.30 13.71
C ARG A 41 -16.37 14.96 12.96
N PHE A 42 -17.14 14.00 13.44
CA PHE A 42 -17.30 12.71 12.78
C PHE A 42 -18.07 12.82 11.48
N ALA A 43 -19.05 13.72 11.36
CA ALA A 43 -19.79 13.96 10.12
C ALA A 43 -18.88 14.40 8.98
N ALA A 44 -17.92 15.29 9.22
CA ALA A 44 -16.96 15.73 8.20
C ALA A 44 -16.00 14.60 7.79
N ALA A 45 -15.48 13.84 8.75
CA ALA A 45 -14.63 12.67 8.49
C ALA A 45 -15.41 11.58 7.75
N LYS A 46 -16.63 11.27 8.19
CA LYS A 46 -17.55 10.33 7.54
C LYS A 46 -17.77 10.67 6.08
N SER A 47 -18.16 11.91 5.79
CA SER A 47 -18.42 12.36 4.41
C SER A 47 -17.17 12.26 3.52
N ARG A 48 -16.00 12.61 4.04
CA ARG A 48 -14.72 12.50 3.31
C ARG A 48 -14.38 11.05 3.01
N LEU A 49 -14.49 10.16 3.99
CA LEU A 49 -14.22 8.74 3.85
C LEU A 49 -15.21 8.06 2.89
N GLU A 50 -16.50 8.36 2.97
CA GLU A 50 -17.52 7.87 2.03
C GLU A 50 -17.20 8.29 0.60
N ALA A 51 -16.88 9.56 0.38
CA ALA A 51 -16.54 10.07 -0.95
C ALA A 51 -15.24 9.42 -1.50
N GLY A 52 -14.16 9.40 -0.70
CA GLY A 52 -12.88 8.83 -1.11
C GLY A 52 -12.95 7.32 -1.37
N LEU A 53 -13.58 6.57 -0.46
CA LEU A 53 -13.76 5.12 -0.61
C LEU A 53 -14.66 4.78 -1.81
N SER A 54 -15.73 5.54 -2.01
CA SER A 54 -16.61 5.35 -3.18
C SER A 54 -15.88 5.61 -4.49
N ALA A 55 -15.04 6.64 -4.55
CA ALA A 55 -14.18 6.93 -5.71
C ALA A 55 -13.17 5.80 -5.97
N MET A 56 -12.57 5.23 -4.92
CA MET A 56 -11.61 4.13 -5.04
C MET A 56 -12.25 2.83 -5.55
N VAL A 57 -13.46 2.51 -5.09
CA VAL A 57 -14.14 1.24 -5.41
C VAL A 57 -15.00 1.33 -6.68
N GLY A 58 -15.33 2.54 -7.12
CA GLY A 58 -16.23 2.78 -8.27
C GLY A 58 -17.70 2.50 -7.97
N SER A 59 -18.09 2.40 -6.70
CA SER A 59 -19.46 2.20 -6.25
C SER A 59 -19.70 2.96 -4.94
N THR A 60 -20.97 3.27 -4.63
CA THR A 60 -21.32 3.99 -3.41
C THR A 60 -20.98 3.18 -2.17
N ILE A 61 -20.12 3.73 -1.30
CA ILE A 61 -19.83 3.21 0.02
C ILE A 61 -20.58 4.07 1.04
N THR A 62 -21.31 3.42 1.92
CA THR A 62 -22.05 4.06 3.03
C THR A 62 -21.41 3.62 4.35
N ILE A 63 -21.09 4.57 5.20
CA ILE A 63 -20.61 4.32 6.56
C ILE A 63 -21.83 4.28 7.48
N ASP A 64 -22.00 3.16 8.18
CA ASP A 64 -23.04 2.99 9.19
C ASP A 64 -22.77 3.87 10.41
N ARG A 65 -21.60 3.71 11.01
CA ARG A 65 -21.23 4.38 12.26
C ARG A 65 -19.77 4.80 12.26
N VAL A 66 -19.51 5.95 12.87
CA VAL A 66 -18.16 6.40 13.26
C VAL A 66 -18.13 6.52 14.78
N SER A 67 -17.14 5.92 15.43
CA SER A 67 -17.03 5.88 16.89
C SER A 67 -15.62 6.32 17.32
N ALA A 68 -15.53 6.99 18.47
CA ALA A 68 -14.26 7.27 19.09
C ALA A 68 -13.58 5.96 19.52
N THR A 69 -12.25 5.91 19.42
CA THR A 69 -11.42 4.86 20.02
C THR A 69 -10.85 5.33 21.37
N GLN A 70 -10.02 4.50 22.00
CA GLN A 70 -9.24 4.91 23.18
C GLN A 70 -8.11 5.89 22.83
N SER A 71 -7.76 6.03 21.55
CA SER A 71 -6.79 7.03 21.06
C SER A 71 -7.54 8.29 20.62
N ASP A 72 -7.03 9.44 21.06
CA ASP A 72 -7.58 10.73 20.61
C ASP A 72 -7.36 11.02 19.13
N ASP A 73 -6.46 10.30 18.46
CA ASP A 73 -6.09 10.51 17.07
C ASP A 73 -6.86 9.61 16.09
N LEU A 74 -7.47 8.52 16.58
CA LEU A 74 -8.12 7.50 15.76
C LEU A 74 -9.62 7.43 15.99
N ILE A 75 -10.34 7.08 14.94
CA ILE A 75 -11.76 6.72 14.94
C ILE A 75 -11.94 5.33 14.35
N GLU A 76 -12.96 4.63 14.83
CA GLU A 76 -13.46 3.40 14.25
C GLU A 76 -14.57 3.71 13.26
N VAL A 77 -14.55 3.08 12.10
CA VAL A 77 -15.44 3.33 10.96
C VAL A 77 -16.09 2.02 10.56
N ALA A 78 -17.36 1.83 10.83
CA ALA A 78 -18.13 0.67 10.41
C ALA A 78 -18.81 0.95 9.05
N ILE A 79 -18.49 0.11 8.04
CA ILE A 79 -19.12 0.20 6.72
C ILE A 79 -20.39 -0.67 6.70
N VAL A 80 -21.47 -0.18 6.08
CA VAL A 80 -22.71 -0.96 5.89
C VAL A 80 -22.39 -2.22 5.10
N ASP A 81 -22.76 -3.37 5.64
CA ASP A 81 -22.47 -4.70 5.08
C ASP A 81 -20.97 -4.94 4.76
N GLY A 82 -20.08 -4.24 5.45
CA GLY A 82 -18.64 -4.25 5.21
C GLY A 82 -17.80 -4.38 6.48
N PRO A 83 -16.47 -4.27 6.34
CA PRO A 83 -15.55 -4.36 7.47
C PRO A 83 -15.59 -3.12 8.37
N VAL A 84 -15.07 -3.30 9.58
CA VAL A 84 -14.68 -2.19 10.46
C VAL A 84 -13.26 -1.77 10.11
N LEU A 85 -13.04 -0.47 9.91
CA LEU A 85 -11.77 0.15 9.55
C LEU A 85 -11.36 1.15 10.63
N TYR A 86 -10.11 1.58 10.61
CA TYR A 86 -9.59 2.64 11.47
C TYR A 86 -9.08 3.80 10.62
N ALA A 87 -9.42 5.02 11.01
CA ALA A 87 -9.02 6.25 10.33
C ALA A 87 -8.54 7.29 11.34
N THR A 88 -7.83 8.32 10.84
CA THR A 88 -7.59 9.51 11.65
C THR A 88 -8.89 10.27 11.86
N ARG A 89 -8.98 11.00 12.98
CA ARG A 89 -10.17 11.73 13.40
C ARG A 89 -10.68 12.74 12.37
N ASP A 90 -9.79 13.27 11.54
CA ASP A 90 -10.12 14.17 10.42
C ASP A 90 -10.49 13.44 9.11
N GLY A 91 -10.37 12.10 9.08
CA GLY A 91 -10.66 11.27 7.92
C GLY A 91 -9.66 11.42 6.76
N ASN A 92 -8.49 12.02 7.00
CA ASN A 92 -7.48 12.21 5.94
C ASN A 92 -6.64 10.95 5.71
N PHE A 93 -6.53 10.06 6.70
CA PHE A 93 -5.78 8.83 6.58
C PHE A 93 -6.62 7.64 7.04
N LEU A 94 -6.44 6.52 6.38
CA LEU A 94 -7.13 5.27 6.63
C LEU A 94 -6.13 4.12 6.71
N LEU A 95 -6.29 3.23 7.68
CA LEU A 95 -5.55 1.97 7.78
C LEU A 95 -6.38 0.85 7.15
N LEU A 96 -5.89 0.27 6.07
CA LEU A 96 -6.53 -0.81 5.34
C LEU A 96 -5.53 -1.96 5.11
N ASN A 97 -5.80 -3.13 5.68
CA ASN A 97 -4.94 -4.31 5.54
C ASN A 97 -3.46 -4.08 5.93
N GLY A 98 -3.20 -3.16 6.85
CA GLY A 98 -1.86 -2.78 7.28
C GLY A 98 -1.22 -1.67 6.45
N ASP A 99 -1.88 -1.17 5.41
CA ASP A 99 -1.44 -0.03 4.61
C ASP A 99 -2.03 1.27 5.13
N LEU A 100 -1.21 2.33 5.10
CA LEU A 100 -1.63 3.69 5.36
C LEU A 100 -2.09 4.33 4.06
N LEU A 101 -3.37 4.65 3.99
CA LEU A 101 -3.96 5.34 2.86
C LEU A 101 -4.20 6.81 3.21
N LYS A 102 -3.84 7.71 2.29
CA LYS A 102 -4.26 9.11 2.32
C LYS A 102 -5.57 9.26 1.56
N VAL A 103 -6.58 9.82 2.23
CA VAL A 103 -7.93 9.97 1.69
C VAL A 103 -8.22 11.45 1.42
N THR A 104 -8.72 11.74 0.24
CA THR A 104 -9.28 13.04 -0.14
C THR A 104 -10.72 12.85 -0.61
N ALA A 105 -11.45 13.93 -0.88
CA ALA A 105 -12.81 13.84 -1.40
C ALA A 105 -12.90 13.20 -2.81
N SER A 106 -11.79 13.17 -3.56
CA SER A 106 -11.76 12.72 -4.97
C SER A 106 -10.79 11.57 -5.23
N SER A 107 -9.94 11.19 -4.29
CA SER A 107 -8.89 10.18 -4.49
C SER A 107 -8.46 9.52 -3.20
N VAL A 108 -7.93 8.31 -3.34
CA VAL A 108 -7.21 7.60 -2.30
C VAL A 108 -5.83 7.21 -2.83
N SER A 109 -4.77 7.56 -2.12
CA SER A 109 -3.39 7.13 -2.43
C SER A 109 -2.84 6.24 -1.33
N ASN A 110 -2.13 5.17 -1.71
CA ASN A 110 -1.53 4.22 -0.78
C ASN A 110 -0.08 4.63 -0.48
N LEU A 111 0.12 5.37 0.63
CA LEU A 111 1.45 5.85 1.02
C LEU A 111 2.41 4.71 1.36
N SER A 112 1.90 3.59 1.88
CA SER A 112 2.71 2.40 2.13
C SER A 112 3.21 1.77 0.84
N GLU A 113 2.39 1.74 -0.21
CA GLU A 113 2.80 1.22 -1.51
C GLU A 113 3.78 2.16 -2.23
N GLU A 114 3.56 3.47 -2.19
CA GLU A 114 4.50 4.47 -2.74
C GLU A 114 5.91 4.28 -2.14
N ARG A 115 5.99 4.05 -0.83
CA ARG A 115 7.25 3.73 -0.18
C ARG A 115 7.84 2.40 -0.67
N ARG A 116 7.01 1.34 -0.75
CA ARG A 116 7.47 0.02 -1.25
C ARG A 116 7.98 0.09 -2.69
N ILE A 117 7.37 0.89 -3.55
CA ILE A 117 7.84 1.16 -4.91
C ILE A 117 9.25 1.76 -4.87
N THR A 118 9.46 2.79 -4.07
CA THR A 118 10.78 3.44 -3.90
C THR A 118 11.84 2.44 -3.42
N ASP A 119 11.50 1.62 -2.41
CA ASP A 119 12.40 0.60 -1.88
C ASP A 119 12.75 -0.48 -2.93
N ARG A 120 11.77 -0.92 -3.75
CA ARG A 120 11.98 -1.89 -4.83
C ARG A 120 12.89 -1.35 -5.91
N LEU A 121 12.65 -0.11 -6.37
CA LEU A 121 13.48 0.54 -7.39
C LEU A 121 14.93 0.65 -6.92
N ALA A 122 15.17 1.08 -5.69
CA ALA A 122 16.52 1.18 -5.14
C ALA A 122 17.19 -0.19 -5.04
N LEU A 123 16.54 -1.16 -4.37
CA LEU A 123 17.14 -2.46 -4.06
C LEU A 123 17.33 -3.37 -5.29
N ILE A 124 16.45 -3.27 -6.30
CA ILE A 124 16.62 -4.01 -7.56
C ILE A 124 17.60 -3.28 -8.47
N GLY A 125 17.60 -1.94 -8.45
CA GLY A 125 18.51 -1.13 -9.23
C GLY A 125 19.99 -1.29 -8.83
N ASP A 126 20.25 -1.62 -7.57
CA ASP A 126 21.61 -1.89 -7.05
C ASP A 126 22.16 -3.28 -7.43
N LEU A 127 21.31 -4.18 -7.99
CA LEU A 127 21.76 -5.51 -8.39
C LEU A 127 22.56 -5.47 -9.70
N ASP A 128 23.66 -6.24 -9.76
CA ASP A 128 24.34 -6.50 -11.01
C ASP A 128 23.46 -7.40 -11.92
N THR A 129 23.23 -6.98 -13.14
CA THR A 129 22.50 -7.79 -14.13
C THR A 129 23.21 -9.10 -14.46
N ASN A 130 24.53 -9.19 -14.22
CA ASN A 130 25.28 -10.45 -14.31
C ASN A 130 24.84 -11.50 -13.28
N ASP A 131 24.23 -11.09 -12.19
CA ASP A 131 23.67 -12.01 -11.20
C ASP A 131 22.25 -12.48 -11.58
N MET A 132 21.64 -11.90 -12.60
CA MET A 132 20.33 -12.28 -13.13
C MET A 132 20.43 -13.26 -14.30
N ILE A 133 19.34 -13.97 -14.60
CA ILE A 133 19.17 -14.62 -15.92
C ILE A 133 18.28 -13.72 -16.75
N VAL A 134 18.87 -13.14 -17.81
CA VAL A 134 18.22 -12.10 -18.61
C VAL A 134 17.83 -12.65 -19.97
N PHE A 135 16.56 -12.56 -20.32
CA PHE A 135 16.03 -12.82 -21.65
C PHE A 135 15.85 -11.50 -22.37
N SER A 136 16.86 -11.13 -23.14
CA SER A 136 16.94 -9.85 -23.83
C SER A 136 16.14 -9.83 -25.14
N THR A 137 15.70 -8.63 -25.51
CA THR A 137 15.12 -8.34 -26.82
C THR A 137 16.20 -8.23 -27.89
N LEU A 138 15.82 -8.39 -29.15
CA LEU A 138 16.76 -8.22 -30.30
C LEU A 138 17.17 -6.75 -30.46
N ASP A 139 16.22 -5.84 -30.27
CA ASP A 139 16.42 -4.38 -30.26
C ASP A 139 16.56 -3.86 -28.83
N PRO A 140 17.03 -2.63 -28.60
CA PRO A 140 17.01 -2.03 -27.26
C PRO A 140 15.62 -2.14 -26.62
N PRO A 141 15.51 -2.64 -25.38
CA PRO A 141 14.22 -2.89 -24.77
C PRO A 141 13.46 -1.56 -24.53
N LYS A 142 12.15 -1.58 -24.81
CA LYS A 142 11.25 -0.48 -24.48
C LYS A 142 11.06 -0.39 -22.95
N ALA A 143 11.03 -1.55 -22.28
CA ALA A 143 10.97 -1.68 -20.83
C ALA A 143 11.56 -3.03 -20.40
N HIS A 144 11.73 -3.18 -19.09
CA HIS A 144 12.10 -4.47 -18.49
C HIS A 144 11.16 -4.81 -17.33
N ILE A 145 11.06 -6.09 -17.04
CA ILE A 145 10.43 -6.62 -15.82
C ILE A 145 11.42 -7.50 -15.07
N THR A 146 11.39 -7.43 -13.75
CA THR A 146 12.13 -8.35 -12.87
C THR A 146 11.18 -9.38 -12.30
N VAL A 147 11.47 -10.67 -12.49
CA VAL A 147 10.57 -11.78 -12.15
C VAL A 147 11.21 -12.69 -11.12
N PHE A 148 10.68 -12.70 -9.90
CA PHE A 148 11.00 -13.71 -8.90
C PHE A 148 10.37 -15.03 -9.31
N THR A 149 11.21 -16.06 -9.51
CA THR A 149 10.79 -17.31 -10.13
C THR A 149 11.22 -18.56 -9.37
N ASP A 150 10.45 -19.64 -9.54
CA ASP A 150 10.71 -20.98 -9.01
C ASP A 150 10.54 -22.02 -10.13
N ILE A 151 11.46 -22.96 -10.24
CA ILE A 151 11.40 -24.06 -11.24
C ILE A 151 10.18 -24.93 -11.03
N THR A 152 9.79 -25.17 -9.78
CA THR A 152 8.68 -26.07 -9.42
C THR A 152 7.30 -25.41 -9.57
N CYS A 153 7.25 -24.11 -9.87
CA CYS A 153 6.01 -23.36 -9.99
C CYS A 153 5.39 -23.46 -11.39
N GLY A 154 4.17 -24.01 -11.49
CA GLY A 154 3.45 -24.12 -12.76
C GLY A 154 3.19 -22.78 -13.44
N PHE A 155 2.83 -21.74 -12.69
CA PHE A 155 2.62 -20.40 -13.25
C PHE A 155 3.92 -19.71 -13.69
N CYS A 156 5.06 -20.03 -13.06
CA CYS A 156 6.37 -19.56 -13.53
C CYS A 156 6.75 -20.25 -14.87
N ARG A 157 6.41 -21.52 -15.03
CA ARG A 157 6.57 -22.23 -16.31
C ARG A 157 5.69 -21.63 -17.38
N LYS A 158 4.41 -21.33 -17.06
CA LYS A 158 3.47 -20.68 -17.97
C LYS A 158 3.99 -19.32 -18.43
N LEU A 159 4.47 -18.46 -17.53
CA LEU A 159 5.07 -17.18 -17.89
C LEU A 159 6.26 -17.37 -18.83
N HIS A 160 7.11 -18.36 -18.54
CA HIS A 160 8.30 -18.62 -19.34
C HIS A 160 8.01 -19.08 -20.77
N LEU A 161 6.88 -19.75 -21.01
CA LEU A 161 6.45 -20.12 -22.37
C LEU A 161 6.11 -18.91 -23.24
N GLU A 162 5.89 -17.75 -22.65
CA GLU A 162 5.59 -16.51 -23.39
C GLU A 162 6.82 -15.62 -23.61
N MET A 163 8.05 -16.15 -23.39
CA MET A 163 9.28 -15.36 -23.47
C MET A 163 9.44 -14.66 -24.83
N ASP A 164 9.18 -15.37 -25.91
CA ASP A 164 9.22 -14.81 -27.26
C ASP A 164 8.18 -13.68 -27.45
N ASP A 165 7.03 -13.76 -26.79
CA ASP A 165 6.01 -12.71 -26.88
C ASP A 165 6.41 -11.47 -26.06
N PHE A 166 6.98 -11.64 -24.86
CA PHE A 166 7.59 -10.53 -24.12
C PHE A 166 8.64 -9.82 -24.96
N ASN A 167 9.58 -10.57 -25.54
CA ASN A 167 10.69 -9.99 -26.29
C ASN A 167 10.23 -9.31 -27.58
N ARG A 168 9.26 -9.88 -28.31
CA ARG A 168 8.66 -9.22 -29.51
C ARG A 168 7.98 -7.89 -29.19
N ARG A 169 7.43 -7.74 -27.98
CA ARG A 169 6.83 -6.50 -27.50
C ARG A 169 7.86 -5.47 -27.05
N GLY A 170 9.14 -5.87 -26.98
CA GLY A 170 10.23 -5.03 -26.51
C GLY A 170 10.37 -5.06 -24.97
N ILE A 171 9.87 -6.09 -24.31
CA ILE A 171 9.98 -6.27 -22.86
C ILE A 171 11.11 -7.27 -22.58
N GLU A 172 12.17 -6.79 -21.94
CA GLU A 172 13.24 -7.63 -21.39
C GLU A 172 12.81 -8.27 -20.07
N VAL A 173 13.06 -9.57 -19.90
CA VAL A 173 12.71 -10.30 -18.69
C VAL A 173 13.98 -10.67 -17.91
N ARG A 174 14.07 -10.18 -16.68
CA ARG A 174 15.18 -10.40 -15.75
C ARG A 174 14.71 -11.32 -14.61
N TYR A 175 15.25 -12.53 -14.55
CA TYR A 175 14.86 -13.48 -13.50
C TYR A 175 15.73 -13.36 -12.27
N LEU A 176 15.07 -13.39 -11.10
CA LEU A 176 15.64 -13.59 -9.78
C LEU A 176 15.11 -14.90 -9.18
N ALA A 177 15.98 -15.65 -8.52
CA ALA A 177 15.63 -16.92 -7.91
C ALA A 177 14.78 -16.73 -6.65
N PHE A 178 13.65 -17.44 -6.55
CA PHE A 178 12.82 -17.45 -5.34
C PHE A 178 12.21 -18.84 -5.11
N PRO A 179 12.98 -19.78 -4.53
CA PRO A 179 12.50 -21.13 -4.24
C PRO A 179 11.44 -21.08 -3.14
N ARG A 180 10.17 -21.35 -3.46
CA ARG A 180 9.04 -21.29 -2.51
C ARG A 180 9.15 -22.29 -1.36
N GLY A 181 9.85 -23.39 -1.57
CA GLY A 181 10.14 -24.38 -0.54
C GLY A 181 11.32 -24.00 0.37
N GLY A 182 11.88 -22.78 0.23
CA GLY A 182 13.07 -22.34 0.95
C GLY A 182 14.38 -22.92 0.38
N MET A 183 15.50 -22.51 0.96
CA MET A 183 16.83 -22.81 0.45
C MET A 183 17.23 -24.31 0.50
N ALA A 184 16.62 -25.11 1.37
CA ALA A 184 16.86 -26.56 1.43
C ALA A 184 16.09 -27.37 0.37
N SER A 185 15.19 -26.73 -0.39
CA SER A 185 14.29 -27.41 -1.32
C SER A 185 14.98 -27.88 -2.61
N GLN A 186 14.33 -28.83 -3.31
CA GLN A 186 14.76 -29.26 -4.65
C GLN A 186 14.72 -28.08 -5.64
N GLY A 187 13.73 -27.15 -5.51
CA GLY A 187 13.65 -25.95 -6.32
C GLY A 187 14.88 -25.05 -6.17
N ALA A 188 15.40 -24.89 -4.95
CA ALA A 188 16.62 -24.13 -4.71
C ALA A 188 17.83 -24.75 -5.41
N LYS A 189 18.00 -26.07 -5.32
CA LYS A 189 19.11 -26.78 -5.99
C LYS A 189 19.03 -26.67 -7.53
N GLN A 190 17.82 -26.75 -8.09
CA GLN A 190 17.61 -26.57 -9.52
C GLN A 190 17.87 -25.12 -9.97
N LEU A 191 17.47 -24.13 -9.16
CA LEU A 191 17.79 -22.72 -9.42
C LEU A 191 19.32 -22.51 -9.37
N ALA A 192 20.02 -22.98 -8.35
CA ALA A 192 21.49 -22.92 -8.30
C ALA A 192 22.13 -23.52 -9.55
N THR A 193 21.62 -24.69 -10.01
CA THR A 193 22.09 -25.33 -11.25
C THR A 193 21.94 -24.41 -12.48
N ALA A 194 20.82 -23.68 -12.60
CA ALA A 194 20.62 -22.73 -13.69
C ALA A 194 21.60 -21.54 -13.60
N TRP A 195 21.78 -20.99 -12.41
CA TRP A 195 22.69 -19.84 -12.20
C TRP A 195 24.17 -20.20 -12.35
N CYS A 196 24.55 -21.44 -12.07
CA CYS A 196 25.92 -21.97 -12.22
C CYS A 196 26.24 -22.49 -13.64
N ALA A 197 25.27 -22.48 -14.55
CA ALA A 197 25.45 -22.98 -15.89
C ALA A 197 26.22 -21.97 -16.79
N ARG A 198 26.97 -22.48 -17.77
CA ARG A 198 27.59 -21.63 -18.80
C ARG A 198 26.57 -20.89 -19.64
N ASN A 199 25.47 -21.57 -20.01
CA ASN A 199 24.33 -20.98 -20.68
C ASN A 199 23.13 -21.01 -19.72
N ARG A 200 22.99 -19.96 -18.93
CA ARG A 200 21.98 -19.82 -17.88
C ARG A 200 20.57 -19.85 -18.45
N GLU A 201 20.33 -19.14 -19.55
CA GLU A 201 19.03 -19.05 -20.22
C GLU A 201 18.55 -20.42 -20.72
N ALA A 202 19.40 -21.13 -21.48
CA ALA A 202 19.05 -22.46 -22.00
C ALA A 202 18.85 -23.47 -20.85
N THR A 203 19.65 -23.40 -19.80
CA THR A 203 19.52 -24.29 -18.62
C THR A 203 18.22 -24.00 -17.86
N LEU A 204 17.88 -22.73 -17.63
CA LEU A 204 16.62 -22.33 -16.98
C LEU A 204 15.42 -22.80 -17.81
N THR A 205 15.46 -22.60 -19.12
CA THR A 205 14.41 -23.04 -20.07
C THR A 205 14.21 -24.56 -20.02
N SER A 206 15.28 -25.32 -20.05
CA SER A 206 15.24 -26.78 -19.97
C SER A 206 14.66 -27.26 -18.63
N LEU A 207 15.09 -26.70 -17.51
CA LEU A 207 14.57 -27.04 -16.18
C LEU A 207 13.07 -26.69 -16.07
N LYS A 208 12.65 -25.54 -16.59
CA LYS A 208 11.22 -25.14 -16.59
C LYS A 208 10.38 -26.04 -17.52
N SER A 209 10.96 -26.59 -18.56
CA SER A 209 10.31 -27.57 -19.45
C SER A 209 10.26 -28.98 -18.83
N GLY A 210 10.85 -29.17 -17.65
CA GLY A 210 10.83 -30.45 -16.94
C GLY A 210 11.98 -31.39 -17.35
N VAL A 211 12.97 -30.93 -18.07
CA VAL A 211 14.17 -31.70 -18.38
C VAL A 211 14.99 -31.89 -17.11
N GLU A 212 15.35 -33.14 -16.81
CA GLU A 212 16.25 -33.45 -15.71
C GLU A 212 17.69 -33.08 -16.09
N ILE A 213 18.30 -32.23 -15.29
CA ILE A 213 19.69 -31.79 -15.44
C ILE A 213 20.43 -32.17 -14.16
N PRO A 214 21.66 -32.74 -14.25
CA PRO A 214 22.47 -33.00 -13.08
C PRO A 214 22.65 -31.72 -12.23
N LEU A 215 22.40 -31.85 -10.93
CA LEU A 215 22.51 -30.70 -10.03
C LEU A 215 23.95 -30.18 -9.99
N ASN A 216 24.09 -28.88 -10.07
CA ASN A 216 25.34 -28.16 -9.96
C ASN A 216 25.13 -26.96 -9.04
N ASP A 217 26.05 -26.84 -8.09
CA ASP A 217 26.10 -25.71 -7.16
C ASP A 217 27.51 -25.13 -7.19
N CYS A 218 27.65 -23.86 -7.44
CA CYS A 218 28.94 -23.18 -7.53
C CYS A 218 29.06 -22.13 -6.42
N GLU A 219 30.27 -21.93 -5.98
CA GLU A 219 30.58 -20.87 -5.02
C GLU A 219 30.16 -19.50 -5.60
N GLY A 220 29.49 -18.68 -4.77
CA GLY A 220 29.05 -17.35 -5.15
C GLY A 220 27.79 -17.32 -6.04
N ASN A 221 27.03 -18.43 -6.17
CA ASN A 221 25.74 -18.31 -6.85
C ASN A 221 24.78 -17.41 -6.06
N PRO A 222 23.99 -16.53 -6.70
CA PRO A 222 23.22 -15.48 -6.02
C PRO A 222 21.83 -15.94 -5.54
N VAL A 223 21.51 -17.23 -5.53
CA VAL A 223 20.16 -17.73 -5.23
C VAL A 223 19.71 -17.38 -3.80
N ALA A 224 20.64 -17.43 -2.84
CA ALA A 224 20.34 -17.09 -1.45
C ALA A 224 20.07 -15.59 -1.28
N GLU A 225 20.88 -14.75 -1.92
CA GLU A 225 20.73 -13.29 -1.93
C GLU A 225 19.41 -12.89 -2.61
N HIS A 226 19.07 -13.49 -3.74
CA HIS A 226 17.80 -13.27 -4.43
C HIS A 226 16.60 -13.66 -3.57
N TYR A 227 16.68 -14.81 -2.87
CA TYR A 227 15.63 -15.25 -1.97
C TYR A 227 15.45 -14.30 -0.78
N ALA A 228 16.55 -13.86 -0.17
CA ALA A 228 16.54 -12.88 0.90
C ALA A 228 15.96 -11.53 0.44
N LEU A 229 16.37 -11.05 -0.74
CA LEU A 229 15.84 -9.83 -1.35
C LEU A 229 14.34 -9.95 -1.61
N GLY A 230 13.88 -11.03 -2.25
CA GLY A 230 12.45 -11.24 -2.51
C GLY A 230 11.63 -11.24 -1.23
N THR A 231 12.14 -11.88 -0.17
CA THR A 231 11.51 -11.88 1.16
C THR A 231 11.41 -10.47 1.73
N ARG A 232 12.50 -9.69 1.66
CA ARG A 232 12.55 -8.29 2.11
C ARG A 232 11.57 -7.40 1.33
N LEU A 233 11.42 -7.63 0.02
CA LEU A 233 10.50 -6.90 -0.84
C LEU A 233 9.04 -7.34 -0.70
N GLY A 234 8.76 -8.35 0.13
CA GLY A 234 7.41 -8.84 0.40
C GLY A 234 6.87 -9.83 -0.64
N VAL A 235 7.74 -10.50 -1.39
CA VAL A 235 7.35 -11.61 -2.27
C VAL A 235 6.80 -12.75 -1.43
N ARG A 236 5.54 -13.13 -1.65
CA ARG A 236 4.84 -14.20 -0.92
C ARG A 236 4.53 -15.43 -1.79
N GLY A 237 4.83 -15.34 -3.08
CA GLY A 237 4.57 -16.40 -4.06
C GLY A 237 5.21 -16.10 -5.39
N THR A 238 5.22 -17.09 -6.29
CA THR A 238 5.83 -16.95 -7.62
C THR A 238 4.84 -17.28 -8.73
N PRO A 239 4.98 -16.67 -9.91
CA PRO A 239 5.89 -15.57 -10.18
C PRO A 239 5.47 -14.31 -9.42
N ALA A 240 6.43 -13.48 -9.01
CA ALA A 240 6.16 -12.10 -8.61
C ALA A 240 6.91 -11.19 -9.59
N ILE A 241 6.20 -10.31 -10.23
CA ILE A 241 6.72 -9.46 -11.30
C ILE A 241 6.90 -8.06 -10.71
N VAL A 242 8.08 -7.47 -10.85
CA VAL A 242 8.34 -6.06 -10.55
C VAL A 242 8.58 -5.35 -11.88
N THR A 243 7.77 -4.35 -12.16
CA THR A 243 7.86 -3.53 -13.36
C THR A 243 8.99 -2.51 -13.26
N SER A 244 9.39 -1.91 -14.38
CA SER A 244 10.46 -0.91 -14.45
C SER A 244 10.16 0.35 -13.63
N ASP A 245 8.90 0.63 -13.29
CA ASP A 245 8.47 1.70 -12.40
C ASP A 245 8.28 1.27 -10.93
N GLY A 246 8.65 0.01 -10.59
CA GLY A 246 8.69 -0.51 -9.22
C GLY A 246 7.37 -1.07 -8.69
N GLN A 247 6.32 -1.16 -9.51
CA GLN A 247 5.07 -1.82 -9.11
C GLN A 247 5.29 -3.33 -8.97
N MET A 248 4.71 -3.93 -7.93
CA MET A 248 4.73 -5.40 -7.78
C MET A 248 3.39 -5.98 -8.21
N VAL A 249 3.44 -6.85 -9.21
CA VAL A 249 2.31 -7.60 -9.74
C VAL A 249 2.45 -9.05 -9.26
N PRO A 250 1.65 -9.48 -8.27
CA PRO A 250 1.70 -10.84 -7.76
C PRO A 250 1.04 -11.82 -8.74
N GLY A 251 1.68 -12.98 -8.90
CA GLY A 251 1.18 -14.04 -9.75
C GLY A 251 1.46 -13.82 -11.24
N TYR A 252 0.96 -14.76 -12.03
CA TYR A 252 1.10 -14.75 -13.50
C TYR A 252 0.26 -13.64 -14.12
N ARG A 253 0.88 -12.94 -15.08
CA ARG A 253 0.22 -12.09 -16.09
C ARG A 253 0.78 -12.45 -17.44
N SER A 254 -0.06 -12.38 -18.48
CA SER A 254 0.38 -12.60 -19.87
C SER A 254 1.30 -11.48 -20.35
N ALA A 255 2.06 -11.74 -21.41
CA ALA A 255 2.91 -10.71 -22.03
C ALA A 255 2.07 -9.51 -22.51
N SER A 256 0.84 -9.75 -22.99
CA SER A 256 -0.08 -8.69 -23.39
C SER A 256 -0.58 -7.87 -22.22
N ASP A 257 -0.90 -8.51 -21.07
CA ASP A 257 -1.35 -7.78 -19.86
C ASP A 257 -0.23 -6.89 -19.31
N ILE A 258 1.01 -7.41 -19.30
CA ILE A 258 2.18 -6.64 -18.85
C ILE A 258 2.48 -5.49 -19.83
N ALA A 259 2.39 -5.71 -21.15
CA ALA A 259 2.57 -4.65 -22.14
C ALA A 259 1.54 -3.52 -21.94
N SER A 260 0.28 -3.89 -21.71
CA SER A 260 -0.78 -2.91 -21.40
C SER A 260 -0.53 -2.16 -20.09
N LEU A 261 0.00 -2.84 -19.06
CA LEU A 261 0.35 -2.21 -17.78
C LEU A 261 1.51 -1.20 -17.93
N LEU A 262 2.42 -1.46 -18.86
CA LEU A 262 3.60 -0.63 -19.16
C LEU A 262 3.35 0.39 -20.28
N ASP A 263 2.11 0.54 -20.76
CA ASP A 263 1.75 1.40 -21.90
C ASP A 263 2.61 1.13 -23.17
N ILE A 264 2.93 -0.16 -23.41
CA ILE A 264 3.69 -0.62 -24.57
C ILE A 264 2.75 -1.28 -25.57
N GLU A 265 2.68 -0.73 -26.78
CA GLU A 265 1.94 -1.29 -27.92
C GLU A 265 2.75 -2.35 -28.70
#